data_9e5d1e85ce9e7ba82cd59794e9353410
#
_entry.id   9e5d1e85ce9e7ba82cd59794e9353410
#
_cell.length_a   1.000
_cell.length_b   1.000
_cell.length_c   1.000
_cell.angle_alpha   90.00
_cell.angle_beta   90.00
_cell.angle_gamma   90.00
#
_symmetry.space_group_name_H-M   'P 1'
#
loop_
_entity.id
_entity.type
_entity.pdbx_description
1 polymer ?
#
loop_
_entity_poly.entity_id
_entity_poly.type
_entity_poly.pdbx_seq_one_letter_code
_entity_poly.pdbx_strand_id
1 'polypeptide(L)'
;MMPFGRYSVQAQVGLGGMGTVYRGTQLSLGRPVAIKVLRVSDGYDFAFEDRFRREARAMAALNHPNIVAIYDYGHLGTEFLYFVMEYVDGTDLGEIMRLGRMTTELALQLLPQICAGLEYAHSKGIVHRDIKPANIMLTRQGEVKIADFGLAKDVALGASLATETHMVMGTPEYAAPEQFNAHREVDHRADIYAFGVLMYQMLTGALPRGAWQPPSSLRPGAVDPRFDAVVIRALMPDRQHRF
;
A
#
# COMPACT_ATOMS: atom_id res chain seq x y z
N MET A 1 18.20 -22.46 4.60
CA MET A 1 16.93 -22.59 3.85
C MET A 1 15.97 -23.33 4.78
N MET A 2 14.92 -22.68 5.27
CA MET A 2 13.94 -23.29 6.16
C MET A 2 12.73 -23.73 5.36
N PRO A 3 12.25 -24.98 5.48
CA PRO A 3 11.05 -25.44 4.85
C PRO A 3 9.83 -24.78 5.51
N PHE A 4 8.93 -24.26 4.68
CA PHE A 4 7.69 -23.61 5.08
C PHE A 4 6.56 -24.23 4.27
N GLY A 5 6.20 -25.47 4.60
CA GLY A 5 5.23 -26.25 3.85
C GLY A 5 5.66 -26.39 2.37
N ARG A 6 4.87 -25.80 1.44
CA ARG A 6 5.12 -25.80 -0.01
C ARG A 6 6.15 -24.75 -0.45
N TYR A 7 6.72 -23.99 0.48
CA TYR A 7 7.63 -22.89 0.21
C TYR A 7 8.97 -23.11 0.91
N SER A 8 10.02 -22.54 0.34
CA SER A 8 11.35 -22.49 0.94
C SER A 8 11.71 -21.04 1.23
N VAL A 9 11.89 -20.71 2.49
CA VAL A 9 12.32 -19.36 2.93
C VAL A 9 13.83 -19.22 2.77
N GLN A 10 14.28 -18.13 2.15
CA GLN A 10 15.69 -17.88 1.82
C GLN A 10 16.30 -16.75 2.65
N ALA A 11 15.68 -15.59 2.66
CA ALA A 11 16.18 -14.39 3.32
C ALA A 11 15.05 -13.48 3.78
N GLN A 12 15.26 -12.76 4.85
CA GLN A 12 14.42 -11.62 5.22
C GLN A 12 14.77 -10.45 4.29
N VAL A 13 13.75 -9.84 3.66
CA VAL A 13 13.92 -8.73 2.70
C VAL A 13 13.22 -7.46 3.17
N GLY A 14 12.34 -7.55 4.18
CA GLY A 14 11.66 -6.39 4.76
C GLY A 14 11.26 -6.64 6.22
N LEU A 15 11.29 -5.57 7.00
CA LEU A 15 10.78 -5.53 8.37
C LEU A 15 9.97 -4.23 8.51
N GLY A 16 8.70 -4.34 8.84
CA GLY A 16 7.82 -3.19 9.05
C GLY A 16 6.92 -3.37 10.27
N GLY A 17 6.20 -2.32 10.65
CA GLY A 17 5.27 -2.35 11.78
C GLY A 17 4.13 -3.38 11.66
N MET A 18 3.89 -3.86 10.44
CA MET A 18 2.83 -4.82 10.12
C MET A 18 3.34 -6.24 9.90
N GLY A 19 4.61 -6.53 10.12
CA GLY A 19 5.18 -7.87 9.99
C GLY A 19 6.50 -7.92 9.24
N THR A 20 6.96 -9.14 9.00
CA THR A 20 8.23 -9.44 8.36
C THR A 20 8.00 -10.03 6.98
N VAL A 21 8.74 -9.56 5.99
CA VAL A 21 8.68 -10.07 4.61
C VAL A 21 9.94 -10.88 4.33
N TYR A 22 9.74 -12.09 3.83
CA TYR A 22 10.80 -12.99 3.42
C TYR A 22 10.77 -13.24 1.91
N ARG A 23 11.94 -13.33 1.30
CA ARG A 23 12.08 -13.92 -0.02
C ARG A 23 12.07 -15.44 0.11
N GLY A 24 11.36 -16.11 -0.77
CA GLY A 24 11.31 -17.56 -0.83
C GLY A 24 11.11 -18.09 -2.23
N THR A 25 10.94 -19.41 -2.34
CA THR A 25 10.63 -20.10 -3.59
C THR A 25 9.43 -21.02 -3.36
N GLN A 26 8.45 -20.99 -4.25
CA GLN A 26 7.40 -21.99 -4.32
C GLN A 26 7.98 -23.27 -4.93
N LEU A 27 8.12 -24.32 -4.11
CA LEU A 27 8.87 -25.53 -4.48
C LEU A 27 8.28 -26.28 -5.68
N SER A 28 6.95 -26.32 -5.80
CA SER A 28 6.26 -27.02 -6.88
C SER A 28 6.45 -26.41 -8.27
N LEU A 29 6.67 -25.08 -8.33
CA LEU A 29 6.79 -24.32 -9.59
C LEU A 29 8.18 -23.73 -9.80
N GLY A 30 9.05 -23.78 -8.80
CA GLY A 30 10.37 -23.16 -8.84
C GLY A 30 10.38 -21.64 -8.93
N ARG A 31 9.22 -20.97 -8.69
CA ARG A 31 9.12 -19.53 -8.85
C ARG A 31 9.47 -18.77 -7.56
N PRO A 32 10.11 -17.58 -7.67
CA PRO A 32 10.35 -16.72 -6.53
C PRO A 32 9.03 -16.16 -5.99
N VAL A 33 8.93 -16.05 -4.66
CA VAL A 33 7.78 -15.49 -3.95
C VAL A 33 8.24 -14.58 -2.81
N ALA A 34 7.41 -13.61 -2.46
CA ALA A 34 7.51 -12.90 -1.19
C ALA A 34 6.53 -13.52 -0.19
N ILE A 35 6.98 -13.73 1.04
CA ILE A 35 6.17 -14.31 2.11
C ILE A 35 6.11 -13.27 3.23
N LYS A 36 4.95 -12.65 3.39
CA LYS A 36 4.69 -11.70 4.47
C LYS A 36 4.08 -12.41 5.65
N VAL A 37 4.75 -12.36 6.80
CA VAL A 37 4.30 -12.98 8.05
C VAL A 37 3.85 -11.89 9.01
N LEU A 38 2.62 -11.99 9.48
CA LEU A 38 1.99 -11.07 10.43
C LEU A 38 1.84 -11.78 11.77
N ARG A 39 2.21 -11.12 12.85
CA ARG A 39 1.91 -11.64 14.20
C ARG A 39 0.49 -11.22 14.58
N VAL A 40 -0.29 -12.16 15.05
CA VAL A 40 -1.61 -11.93 15.62
C VAL A 40 -1.44 -11.79 17.14
N SER A 41 -1.80 -10.63 17.68
CA SER A 41 -1.89 -10.44 19.13
C SER A 41 -3.11 -11.17 19.71
N ASP A 42 -3.12 -11.41 21.03
CA ASP A 42 -4.17 -12.13 21.77
C ASP A 42 -5.59 -11.76 21.31
N GLY A 43 -6.32 -12.73 20.77
CA GLY A 43 -7.67 -12.52 20.24
C GLY A 43 -7.97 -13.23 18.93
N TYR A 44 -7.20 -14.24 18.57
CA TYR A 44 -7.52 -15.11 17.42
C TYR A 44 -8.84 -15.85 17.72
N ASP A 45 -9.94 -15.24 17.28
CA ASP A 45 -11.25 -15.84 17.34
C ASP A 45 -11.76 -16.25 15.93
N PHE A 46 -12.82 -17.03 15.88
CA PHE A 46 -13.46 -17.48 14.65
C PHE A 46 -13.90 -16.31 13.74
N ALA A 47 -14.34 -15.20 14.33
CA ALA A 47 -14.79 -14.03 13.58
C ALA A 47 -13.64 -13.30 12.90
N PHE A 48 -12.46 -13.29 13.55
CA PHE A 48 -11.23 -12.76 12.96
C PHE A 48 -10.76 -13.61 11.78
N GLU A 49 -10.74 -14.95 11.94
CA GLU A 49 -10.34 -15.86 10.86
C GLU A 49 -11.23 -15.72 9.63
N ASP A 50 -12.54 -15.61 9.82
CA ASP A 50 -13.48 -15.45 8.71
C ASP A 50 -13.33 -14.10 8.00
N ARG A 51 -13.04 -13.01 8.73
CA ARG A 51 -12.72 -11.70 8.14
C ARG A 51 -11.44 -11.77 7.32
N PHE A 52 -10.36 -12.27 7.93
CA PHE A 52 -9.07 -12.44 7.26
C PHE A 52 -9.20 -13.26 5.97
N ARG A 53 -9.90 -14.40 6.03
CA ARG A 53 -10.12 -15.28 4.88
C ARG A 53 -10.90 -14.60 3.76
N ARG A 54 -11.91 -13.80 4.10
CA ARG A 54 -12.72 -13.05 3.15
C ARG A 54 -11.90 -11.98 2.43
N GLU A 55 -11.11 -11.23 3.18
CA GLU A 55 -10.24 -10.18 2.64
C GLU A 55 -9.11 -10.76 1.79
N ALA A 56 -8.45 -11.80 2.28
CA ALA A 56 -7.43 -12.50 1.52
C ALA A 56 -7.95 -13.00 0.17
N ARG A 57 -9.18 -13.53 0.13
CA ARG A 57 -9.82 -13.96 -1.12
C ARG A 57 -10.13 -12.80 -2.05
N ALA A 58 -10.62 -11.67 -1.51
CA ALA A 58 -10.92 -10.49 -2.30
C ALA A 58 -9.64 -9.94 -2.98
N MET A 59 -8.54 -9.89 -2.23
CA MET A 59 -7.26 -9.44 -2.77
C MET A 59 -6.62 -10.43 -3.73
N ALA A 60 -6.75 -11.74 -3.47
CA ALA A 60 -6.28 -12.77 -4.39
C ALA A 60 -7.03 -12.77 -5.74
N ALA A 61 -8.22 -12.16 -5.78
CA ALA A 61 -8.98 -11.97 -7.02
C ALA A 61 -8.48 -10.78 -7.86
N LEU A 62 -7.62 -9.90 -7.31
CA LEU A 62 -7.01 -8.82 -8.07
C LEU A 62 -5.95 -9.40 -9.02
N ASN A 63 -6.15 -9.18 -10.31
CA ASN A 63 -5.21 -9.57 -11.36
C ASN A 63 -4.98 -8.39 -12.30
N HIS A 64 -3.93 -7.62 -12.04
CA HIS A 64 -3.59 -6.44 -12.82
C HIS A 64 -2.06 -6.26 -12.87
N PRO A 65 -1.47 -5.84 -14.00
CA PRO A 65 -0.01 -5.69 -14.12
C PRO A 65 0.60 -4.77 -13.07
N ASN A 66 -0.12 -3.75 -12.62
CA ASN A 66 0.36 -2.79 -11.64
C ASN A 66 -0.05 -3.13 -10.19
N ILE A 67 -0.49 -4.34 -9.90
CA ILE A 67 -0.80 -4.81 -8.54
C ILE A 67 0.01 -6.07 -8.25
N VAL A 68 0.58 -6.15 -7.05
CA VAL A 68 1.27 -7.37 -6.57
C VAL A 68 0.24 -8.49 -6.41
N ALA A 69 0.42 -9.58 -7.14
CA ALA A 69 -0.49 -10.71 -7.10
C ALA A 69 -0.33 -11.51 -5.78
N ILE A 70 -1.45 -11.87 -5.15
CA ILE A 70 -1.46 -12.80 -4.01
C ILE A 70 -1.66 -14.21 -4.54
N TYR A 71 -0.78 -15.13 -4.15
CA TYR A 71 -0.78 -16.52 -4.61
C TYR A 71 -1.37 -17.49 -3.60
N ASP A 72 -1.18 -17.21 -2.31
CA ASP A 72 -1.63 -18.07 -1.23
C ASP A 72 -1.69 -17.31 0.09
N TYR A 73 -2.41 -17.85 1.06
CA TYR A 73 -2.44 -17.34 2.43
C TYR A 73 -2.70 -18.49 3.40
N GLY A 74 -2.40 -18.28 4.67
CA GLY A 74 -2.65 -19.27 5.70
C GLY A 74 -2.20 -18.81 7.08
N HIS A 75 -2.14 -19.75 8.00
CA HIS A 75 -1.72 -19.52 9.37
C HIS A 75 -0.58 -20.47 9.79
N LEU A 76 0.23 -20.05 10.74
CA LEU A 76 1.26 -20.84 11.41
C LEU A 76 0.93 -20.86 12.90
N GLY A 77 0.47 -22.00 13.38
CA GLY A 77 -0.12 -22.08 14.71
C GLY A 77 -1.28 -21.10 14.87
N THR A 78 -1.45 -20.57 16.05
CA THR A 78 -2.46 -19.55 16.39
C THR A 78 -1.89 -18.14 16.45
N GLU A 79 -0.57 -17.98 16.27
CA GLU A 79 0.14 -16.72 16.52
C GLU A 79 0.48 -15.93 15.24
N PHE A 80 0.52 -16.62 14.09
CA PHE A 80 0.96 -15.97 12.86
C PHE A 80 0.04 -16.27 11.69
N LEU A 81 -0.21 -15.22 10.91
CA LEU A 81 -0.80 -15.29 9.57
C LEU A 81 0.27 -15.04 8.53
N TYR A 82 0.09 -15.59 7.34
CA TYR A 82 1.00 -15.30 6.24
C TYR A 82 0.28 -15.13 4.91
N PHE A 83 0.89 -14.31 4.05
CA PHE A 83 0.56 -14.19 2.65
C PHE A 83 1.75 -14.58 1.81
N VAL A 84 1.49 -15.32 0.74
CA VAL A 84 2.47 -15.61 -0.30
C VAL A 84 2.08 -14.81 -1.53
N MET A 85 2.98 -13.98 -2.02
CA MET A 85 2.71 -13.04 -3.09
C MET A 85 3.83 -13.00 -4.12
N GLU A 86 3.58 -12.31 -5.20
CA GLU A 86 4.57 -12.00 -6.23
C GLU A 86 5.81 -11.39 -5.59
N TYR A 87 6.99 -11.94 -5.91
CA TYR A 87 8.26 -11.32 -5.54
C TYR A 87 8.61 -10.27 -6.59
N VAL A 88 8.61 -9.01 -6.20
CA VAL A 88 9.01 -7.90 -7.07
C VAL A 88 10.52 -7.71 -6.95
N ASP A 89 11.26 -8.02 -8.03
CA ASP A 89 12.71 -7.73 -8.10
C ASP A 89 12.89 -6.24 -8.45
N GLY A 90 13.01 -5.42 -7.43
CA GLY A 90 13.04 -3.97 -7.60
C GLY A 90 13.25 -3.23 -6.27
N THR A 91 12.79 -1.99 -6.23
CA THR A 91 12.86 -1.12 -5.05
C THR A 91 11.54 -0.39 -4.87
N ASP A 92 11.25 0.14 -3.68
CA ASP A 92 10.08 0.97 -3.45
C ASP A 92 10.35 2.46 -3.75
N LEU A 93 9.27 3.24 -3.93
CA LEU A 93 9.40 4.68 -4.22
C LEU A 93 10.00 5.45 -3.03
N GLY A 94 9.84 4.99 -1.80
CA GLY A 94 10.43 5.62 -0.63
C GLY A 94 11.96 5.62 -0.71
N GLU A 95 12.54 4.51 -1.11
CA GLU A 95 13.98 4.39 -1.32
C GLU A 95 14.47 5.26 -2.49
N ILE A 96 13.72 5.29 -3.60
CA ILE A 96 14.04 6.15 -4.75
C ILE A 96 14.06 7.63 -4.35
N MET A 97 13.04 8.06 -3.59
CA MET A 97 12.94 9.43 -3.07
C MET A 97 14.05 9.75 -2.07
N ARG A 98 14.31 8.83 -1.13
CA ARG A 98 15.38 8.99 -0.13
C ARG A 98 16.76 9.16 -0.76
N LEU A 99 17.00 8.47 -1.87
CA LEU A 99 18.25 8.58 -2.64
C LEU A 99 18.28 9.81 -3.56
N GLY A 100 17.25 10.66 -3.56
CA GLY A 100 17.16 11.83 -4.44
C GLY A 100 17.06 11.50 -5.93
N ARG A 101 16.58 10.30 -6.28
CA ARG A 101 16.48 9.80 -7.66
C ARG A 101 15.12 10.03 -8.31
N MET A 102 14.15 10.61 -7.58
CA MET A 102 12.85 10.95 -8.13
C MET A 102 12.97 12.23 -8.96
N THR A 103 12.83 12.13 -10.27
CA THR A 103 12.75 13.27 -11.19
C THR A 103 11.29 13.50 -11.62
N THR A 104 10.98 14.67 -12.15
CA THR A 104 9.64 14.97 -12.68
C THR A 104 9.27 14.01 -13.82
N GLU A 105 10.22 13.71 -14.70
CA GLU A 105 10.02 12.78 -15.84
C GLU A 105 9.68 11.38 -15.34
N LEU A 106 10.43 10.89 -14.34
CA LEU A 106 10.14 9.59 -13.73
C LEU A 106 8.76 9.60 -13.06
N ALA A 107 8.44 10.65 -12.31
CA ALA A 107 7.11 10.78 -11.69
C ALA A 107 6.00 10.68 -12.74
N LEU A 108 6.13 11.40 -13.86
CA LEU A 108 5.14 11.40 -14.95
C LEU A 108 5.00 10.04 -15.65
N GLN A 109 6.04 9.21 -15.66
CA GLN A 109 5.98 7.84 -16.17
C GLN A 109 5.27 6.87 -15.21
N LEU A 110 5.41 7.08 -13.90
CA LEU A 110 4.88 6.17 -12.87
C LEU A 110 3.43 6.49 -12.48
N LEU A 111 3.05 7.77 -12.43
CA LEU A 111 1.70 8.18 -11.99
C LEU A 111 0.56 7.49 -12.76
N PRO A 112 0.57 7.38 -14.11
CA PRO A 112 -0.50 6.68 -14.83
C PRO A 112 -0.61 5.19 -14.45
N GLN A 113 0.52 4.53 -14.17
CA GLN A 113 0.53 3.12 -13.79
C GLN A 113 -0.08 2.92 -12.39
N ILE A 114 0.21 3.84 -11.45
CA ILE A 114 -0.41 3.82 -10.11
C ILE A 114 -1.93 4.05 -10.25
N CYS A 115 -2.35 5.03 -11.05
CA CYS A 115 -3.76 5.28 -11.31
C CYS A 115 -4.47 4.04 -11.87
N ALA A 116 -3.89 3.38 -12.87
CA ALA A 116 -4.49 2.19 -13.49
C ALA A 116 -4.68 1.04 -12.47
N GLY A 117 -3.70 0.81 -11.60
CA GLY A 117 -3.82 -0.18 -10.54
C GLY A 117 -4.91 0.15 -9.52
N LEU A 118 -4.99 1.41 -9.08
CA LEU A 118 -6.02 1.87 -8.14
C LEU A 118 -7.41 1.83 -8.76
N GLU A 119 -7.58 2.32 -9.99
CA GLU A 119 -8.85 2.28 -10.72
C GLU A 119 -9.37 0.84 -10.85
N TYR A 120 -8.49 -0.10 -11.22
CA TYR A 120 -8.86 -1.50 -11.28
C TYR A 120 -9.33 -2.05 -9.92
N ALA A 121 -8.60 -1.80 -8.83
CA ALA A 121 -8.99 -2.25 -7.50
C ALA A 121 -10.33 -1.63 -7.07
N HIS A 122 -10.52 -0.33 -7.28
CA HIS A 122 -11.76 0.39 -6.98
C HIS A 122 -12.95 -0.14 -7.78
N SER A 123 -12.76 -0.52 -9.05
CA SER A 123 -13.80 -1.15 -9.88
C SER A 123 -14.26 -2.51 -9.33
N LYS A 124 -13.42 -3.17 -8.51
CA LYS A 124 -13.74 -4.40 -7.77
C LYS A 124 -14.25 -4.15 -6.35
N GLY A 125 -14.45 -2.89 -5.96
CA GLY A 125 -14.89 -2.52 -4.62
C GLY A 125 -13.80 -2.63 -3.55
N ILE A 126 -12.52 -2.74 -3.95
CA ILE A 126 -11.39 -2.88 -3.03
C ILE A 126 -10.68 -1.54 -2.89
N VAL A 127 -10.57 -1.06 -1.64
CA VAL A 127 -9.88 0.18 -1.27
C VAL A 127 -8.55 -0.17 -0.62
N HIS A 128 -7.47 0.51 -1.02
CA HIS A 128 -6.12 0.23 -0.52
C HIS A 128 -5.91 0.70 0.92
N ARG A 129 -6.36 1.91 1.25
CA ARG A 129 -6.33 2.54 2.59
C ARG A 129 -4.95 2.89 3.15
N ASP A 130 -3.85 2.55 2.46
CA ASP A 130 -2.47 2.81 2.92
C ASP A 130 -1.52 3.13 1.74
N ILE A 131 -1.98 3.95 0.79
CA ILE A 131 -1.12 4.40 -0.32
C ILE A 131 -0.02 5.32 0.23
N LYS A 132 1.23 4.91 -0.01
CA LYS A 132 2.45 5.62 0.38
C LYS A 132 3.64 5.12 -0.43
N PRO A 133 4.77 5.85 -0.48
CA PRO A 133 5.94 5.45 -1.28
C PRO A 133 6.43 4.03 -1.01
N ALA A 134 6.43 3.58 0.25
CA ALA A 134 6.88 2.24 0.62
C ALA A 134 6.02 1.09 0.07
N ASN A 135 4.75 1.37 -0.30
CA ASN A 135 3.82 0.39 -0.86
C ASN A 135 3.77 0.43 -2.39
N ILE A 136 4.57 1.27 -3.03
CA ILE A 136 4.69 1.36 -4.49
C ILE A 136 6.06 0.86 -4.89
N MET A 137 6.10 -0.37 -5.41
CA MET A 137 7.32 -1.00 -5.89
C MET A 137 7.57 -0.62 -7.35
N LEU A 138 8.83 -0.45 -7.72
CA LEU A 138 9.30 -0.26 -9.09
C LEU A 138 10.19 -1.43 -9.46
N THR A 139 9.81 -2.20 -10.48
CA THR A 139 10.63 -3.29 -11.01
C THR A 139 11.88 -2.75 -11.71
N ARG A 140 12.87 -3.60 -11.98
CA ARG A 140 14.06 -3.23 -12.78
C ARG A 140 13.72 -2.84 -14.23
N GLN A 141 12.54 -3.24 -14.72
CA GLN A 141 12.04 -2.90 -16.05
C GLN A 141 11.28 -1.55 -16.08
N GLY A 142 11.09 -0.90 -14.92
CA GLY A 142 10.37 0.37 -14.81
C GLY A 142 8.84 0.22 -14.67
N GLU A 143 8.36 -0.97 -14.32
CA GLU A 143 6.95 -1.24 -14.08
C GLU A 143 6.58 -1.00 -12.62
N VAL A 144 5.45 -0.36 -12.40
CA VAL A 144 4.88 -0.16 -11.05
C VAL A 144 4.15 -1.42 -10.60
N LYS A 145 4.32 -1.76 -9.33
CA LYS A 145 3.57 -2.78 -8.60
C LYS A 145 3.09 -2.22 -7.26
N ILE A 146 1.78 -2.04 -7.11
CA ILE A 146 1.17 -1.62 -5.85
C ILE A 146 1.10 -2.83 -4.92
N ALA A 147 1.73 -2.72 -3.75
CA ALA A 147 1.80 -3.76 -2.74
C ALA A 147 0.93 -3.41 -1.52
N ASP A 148 0.66 -4.40 -0.68
CA ASP A 148 0.07 -4.21 0.66
C ASP A 148 -1.32 -3.55 0.68
N PHE A 149 -2.21 -3.92 -0.24
CA PHE A 149 -3.63 -3.57 -0.13
C PHE A 149 -4.16 -3.96 1.25
N GLY A 150 -4.60 -2.99 2.02
CA GLY A 150 -5.35 -2.98 3.29
C GLY A 150 -5.28 -4.11 4.32
N LEU A 151 -4.56 -5.20 4.00
CA LEU A 151 -4.47 -6.44 4.77
C LEU A 151 -4.22 -6.27 6.27
N ALA A 152 -3.52 -5.23 6.66
CA ALA A 152 -3.07 -5.09 8.01
C ALA A 152 -3.96 -4.19 8.87
N LYS A 153 -4.73 -3.28 8.25
CA LYS A 153 -5.60 -2.38 9.04
C LYS A 153 -6.83 -3.11 9.55
N ASP A 154 -7.45 -3.94 8.74
CA ASP A 154 -8.64 -4.69 9.15
C ASP A 154 -8.29 -5.87 10.06
N VAL A 155 -7.09 -6.48 9.88
CA VAL A 155 -6.52 -7.47 10.79
C VAL A 155 -6.16 -6.83 12.15
N ALA A 156 -5.59 -5.63 12.17
CA ALA A 156 -5.25 -4.92 13.40
C ALA A 156 -6.49 -4.35 14.12
N LEU A 157 -7.52 -3.89 13.38
CA LEU A 157 -8.78 -3.42 13.96
C LEU A 157 -9.55 -4.54 14.64
N GLY A 158 -9.45 -5.79 14.17
CA GLY A 158 -10.04 -6.95 14.83
C GLY A 158 -9.41 -7.25 16.20
N ALA A 159 -8.13 -6.98 16.39
CA ALA A 159 -7.42 -7.15 17.66
C ALA A 159 -7.58 -5.95 18.60
N SER A 160 -7.98 -4.78 18.11
CA SER A 160 -7.96 -3.50 18.86
C SER A 160 -9.32 -3.03 19.38
N LEU A 161 -10.39 -3.82 19.24
CA LEU A 161 -11.69 -3.48 19.87
C LEU A 161 -11.63 -3.52 21.40
N ALA A 162 -10.50 -3.97 22.00
CA ALA A 162 -10.32 -4.06 23.45
C ALA A 162 -9.53 -2.90 24.08
N THR A 163 -8.95 -1.98 23.29
CA THR A 163 -8.21 -0.84 23.86
C THR A 163 -8.66 0.47 23.22
N GLU A 164 -9.14 1.40 24.05
CA GLU A 164 -9.65 2.74 23.69
C GLU A 164 -8.62 3.70 23.05
N THR A 165 -7.44 3.22 22.72
CA THR A 165 -6.43 3.99 22.00
C THR A 165 -6.47 3.63 20.52
N HIS A 166 -7.23 4.41 19.73
CA HIS A 166 -7.16 4.44 18.27
C HIS A 166 -5.76 4.87 17.81
N MET A 167 -4.79 3.96 17.91
CA MET A 167 -3.51 4.17 17.23
C MET A 167 -3.80 4.09 15.73
N VAL A 168 -3.69 5.23 15.04
CA VAL A 168 -3.63 5.30 13.59
C VAL A 168 -2.43 4.47 13.13
N MET A 169 -2.67 3.18 12.86
CA MET A 169 -1.66 2.31 12.25
C MET A 169 -1.48 2.74 10.79
N GLY A 170 -0.35 3.35 10.49
CA GLY A 170 0.01 3.82 9.16
C GLY A 170 0.94 5.02 9.26
N THR A 171 1.40 5.49 8.12
CA THR A 171 2.16 6.74 8.01
C THR A 171 1.13 7.88 7.93
N PRO A 172 0.89 8.62 9.03
CA PRO A 172 -0.23 9.57 9.13
C PRO A 172 -0.17 10.68 8.08
N GLU A 173 0.99 10.92 7.51
CA GLU A 173 1.23 11.94 6.50
C GLU A 173 0.45 11.74 5.19
N TYR A 174 0.07 10.51 4.87
CA TYR A 174 -0.68 10.16 3.63
C TYR A 174 -2.15 9.88 3.91
N ALA A 175 -2.53 9.69 5.18
CA ALA A 175 -3.88 9.29 5.53
C ALA A 175 -4.88 10.41 5.29
N ALA A 176 -6.01 10.07 4.66
CA ALA A 176 -7.11 11.00 4.43
C ALA A 176 -7.78 11.41 5.76
N PRO A 177 -8.30 12.65 5.88
CA PRO A 177 -8.91 13.14 7.13
C PRO A 177 -10.01 12.24 7.69
N GLU A 178 -10.80 11.59 6.84
CA GLU A 178 -11.86 10.66 7.26
C GLU A 178 -11.33 9.38 7.89
N GLN A 179 -10.08 8.99 7.64
CA GLN A 179 -9.47 7.81 8.25
C GLN A 179 -9.13 7.98 9.74
N PHE A 180 -9.11 9.23 10.23
CA PHE A 180 -8.94 9.55 11.65
C PHE A 180 -10.25 9.59 12.43
N ASN A 181 -11.38 9.38 11.76
CA ASN A 181 -12.69 9.46 12.38
C ASN A 181 -13.39 8.09 12.32
N ALA A 182 -13.45 7.40 13.47
CA ALA A 182 -14.05 6.07 13.59
C ALA A 182 -15.54 5.99 13.15
N HIS A 183 -16.24 7.13 13.09
CA HIS A 183 -17.66 7.19 12.71
C HIS A 183 -17.88 7.48 11.21
N ARG A 184 -16.81 7.68 10.44
CA ARG A 184 -16.92 7.92 9.01
C ARG A 184 -16.56 6.67 8.22
N GLU A 185 -17.43 6.32 7.31
CA GLU A 185 -17.16 5.28 6.32
C GLU A 185 -16.03 5.72 5.40
N VAL A 186 -15.01 4.86 5.24
CA VAL A 186 -13.85 5.11 4.36
C VAL A 186 -14.10 4.42 3.03
N ASP A 187 -14.24 5.21 1.96
CA ASP A 187 -14.39 4.73 0.59
C ASP A 187 -13.10 4.93 -0.25
N HIS A 188 -13.16 4.64 -1.55
CA HIS A 188 -12.04 4.77 -2.49
C HIS A 188 -11.44 6.18 -2.56
N ARG A 189 -12.18 7.22 -2.14
CA ARG A 189 -11.70 8.61 -2.12
C ARG A 189 -10.60 8.84 -1.07
N ALA A 190 -10.44 7.94 -0.11
CA ALA A 190 -9.28 7.96 0.78
C ALA A 190 -7.98 7.65 0.02
N ASP A 191 -8.02 6.71 -0.93
CA ASP A 191 -6.88 6.42 -1.79
C ASP A 191 -6.59 7.58 -2.75
N ILE A 192 -7.62 8.29 -3.23
CA ILE A 192 -7.44 9.50 -4.06
C ILE A 192 -6.68 10.59 -3.28
N TYR A 193 -7.03 10.80 -2.01
CA TYR A 193 -6.30 11.74 -1.17
C TYR A 193 -4.85 11.32 -0.97
N ALA A 194 -4.63 10.07 -0.57
CA ALA A 194 -3.29 9.52 -0.34
C ALA A 194 -2.42 9.57 -1.62
N PHE A 195 -3.03 9.28 -2.78
CA PHE A 195 -2.39 9.42 -4.08
C PHE A 195 -2.08 10.89 -4.40
N GLY A 196 -2.95 11.85 -4.05
CA GLY A 196 -2.69 13.27 -4.16
C GLY A 196 -1.45 13.71 -3.35
N VAL A 197 -1.31 13.22 -2.10
CA VAL A 197 -0.12 13.44 -1.27
C VAL A 197 1.12 12.85 -1.92
N LEU A 198 1.03 11.60 -2.40
CA LEU A 198 2.12 10.92 -3.09
C LEU A 198 2.54 11.68 -4.36
N MET A 199 1.59 12.07 -5.21
CA MET A 199 1.84 12.85 -6.42
C MET A 199 2.55 14.17 -6.09
N TYR A 200 2.05 14.92 -5.11
CA TYR A 200 2.70 16.14 -4.66
C TYR A 200 4.15 15.90 -4.27
N GLN A 201 4.41 14.88 -3.47
CA GLN A 201 5.75 14.54 -3.02
C GLN A 201 6.66 14.09 -4.18
N MET A 202 6.16 13.31 -5.13
CA MET A 202 6.92 12.90 -6.31
C MET A 202 7.34 14.10 -7.17
N LEU A 203 6.47 15.09 -7.31
CA LEU A 203 6.71 16.27 -8.13
C LEU A 203 7.58 17.33 -7.44
N THR A 204 7.47 17.48 -6.12
CA THR A 204 8.11 18.57 -5.38
C THR A 204 9.26 18.13 -4.49
N GLY A 205 9.32 16.87 -4.10
CA GLY A 205 10.22 16.33 -3.09
C GLY A 205 9.78 16.60 -1.65
N ALA A 206 8.63 17.27 -1.43
CA ALA A 206 8.13 17.66 -0.11
C ALA A 206 6.71 17.09 0.14
N LEU A 207 6.31 17.01 1.42
CA LEU A 207 4.93 16.70 1.78
C LEU A 207 4.07 17.97 1.83
N PRO A 208 2.78 17.91 1.46
CA PRO A 208 1.86 19.04 1.54
C PRO A 208 1.43 19.27 3.00
N ARG A 209 2.21 20.01 3.77
CA ARG A 209 1.96 20.31 5.18
C ARG A 209 1.61 21.79 5.39
N GLY A 210 0.67 22.06 6.29
CA GLY A 210 0.27 23.43 6.61
C GLY A 210 -0.24 24.20 5.38
N ALA A 211 0.26 25.42 5.20
CA ALA A 211 -0.05 26.26 4.03
C ALA A 211 0.89 25.89 2.85
N TRP A 212 0.72 24.69 2.29
CA TRP A 212 1.51 24.24 1.16
C TRP A 212 1.20 25.03 -0.13
N GLN A 213 2.17 25.10 -1.02
CA GLN A 213 2.06 25.79 -2.31
C GLN A 213 1.80 24.77 -3.44
N PRO A 214 1.14 25.16 -4.54
CA PRO A 214 0.96 24.30 -5.71
C PRO A 214 2.30 23.79 -6.26
N PRO A 215 2.35 22.56 -6.81
CA PRO A 215 3.58 21.96 -7.33
C PRO A 215 4.34 22.84 -8.32
N SER A 216 3.64 23.49 -9.25
CA SER A 216 4.28 24.36 -10.26
C SER A 216 4.91 25.61 -9.65
N SER A 217 4.38 26.10 -8.54
CA SER A 217 4.95 27.25 -7.81
C SER A 217 6.26 26.89 -7.10
N LEU A 218 6.36 25.65 -6.60
CA LEU A 218 7.60 25.15 -5.96
C LEU A 218 8.67 24.73 -6.96
N ARG A 219 8.26 24.29 -8.14
CA ARG A 219 9.16 23.80 -9.19
C ARG A 219 8.84 24.50 -10.54
N PRO A 220 9.07 25.82 -10.63
CA PRO A 220 8.78 26.61 -11.84
C PRO A 220 9.54 26.06 -13.05
N GLY A 221 8.83 25.84 -14.16
CA GLY A 221 9.38 25.29 -15.40
C GLY A 221 9.66 23.79 -15.42
N ALA A 222 9.65 23.13 -14.24
CA ALA A 222 9.83 21.68 -14.14
C ALA A 222 8.50 20.92 -14.00
N VAL A 223 7.48 21.54 -13.42
CA VAL A 223 6.14 20.95 -13.25
C VAL A 223 5.13 21.78 -14.04
N ASP A 224 4.34 21.10 -14.85
CA ASP A 224 3.25 21.73 -15.62
C ASP A 224 2.15 22.21 -14.67
N PRO A 225 1.68 23.48 -14.75
CA PRO A 225 0.62 24.03 -13.89
C PRO A 225 -0.71 23.26 -13.94
N ARG A 226 -0.95 22.44 -14.97
CA ARG A 226 -2.15 21.58 -15.04
C ARG A 226 -2.21 20.56 -13.91
N PHE A 227 -1.06 20.14 -13.36
CA PHE A 227 -1.02 19.27 -12.19
C PHE A 227 -1.50 19.92 -10.91
N ASP A 228 -1.42 21.25 -10.80
CA ASP A 228 -1.87 21.98 -9.62
C ASP A 228 -3.35 21.73 -9.34
N ALA A 229 -4.19 21.83 -10.37
CA ALA A 229 -5.64 21.60 -10.24
C ALA A 229 -5.95 20.14 -9.80
N VAL A 230 -5.19 19.17 -10.33
CA VAL A 230 -5.36 17.75 -9.97
C VAL A 230 -4.99 17.52 -8.50
N VAL A 231 -3.82 18.02 -8.08
CA VAL A 231 -3.34 17.88 -6.70
C VAL A 231 -4.27 18.60 -5.72
N ILE A 232 -4.65 19.85 -6.01
CA ILE A 232 -5.57 20.62 -5.16
C ILE A 232 -6.88 19.85 -4.97
N ARG A 233 -7.46 19.33 -6.04
CA ARG A 233 -8.72 18.58 -5.96
C ARG A 233 -8.58 17.27 -5.20
N ALA A 234 -7.51 16.50 -5.43
CA ALA A 234 -7.25 15.26 -4.71
C ALA A 234 -7.08 15.48 -3.20
N LEU A 235 -6.46 16.61 -2.81
CA LEU A 235 -6.18 16.97 -1.41
C LEU A 235 -7.33 17.71 -0.69
N MET A 236 -8.52 17.83 -1.31
CA MET A 236 -9.67 18.43 -0.64
C MET A 236 -10.00 17.69 0.66
N PRO A 237 -10.11 18.40 1.80
CA PRO A 237 -10.42 17.77 3.09
C PRO A 237 -11.76 17.05 3.07
N ASP A 238 -12.76 17.65 2.45
CA ASP A 238 -14.06 17.01 2.22
C ASP A 238 -13.99 16.10 1.01
N ARG A 239 -14.19 14.79 1.24
CA ARG A 239 -14.18 13.77 0.21
C ARG A 239 -15.18 14.00 -0.92
N GLN A 240 -16.30 14.76 -0.66
CA GLN A 240 -17.30 15.07 -1.69
C GLN A 240 -16.77 15.98 -2.78
N HIS A 241 -15.70 16.74 -2.51
CA HIS A 241 -15.08 17.67 -3.45
C HIS A 241 -13.87 17.06 -4.20
N ARG A 242 -13.50 15.80 -3.91
CA ARG A 242 -12.47 15.04 -4.66
C ARG A 242 -13.00 14.50 -5.98
N PHE A 243 -12.21 13.66 -6.64
CA PHE A 243 -12.61 12.91 -7.83
C PHE A 243 -13.54 11.75 -7.48
#